data_359cfc84b38a44a7ed89c7485e182600
#
_entry.id   359cfc84b38a44a7ed89c7485e182600
#
_cell.length_a   1.000
_cell.length_b   1.000
_cell.length_c   1.000
_cell.angle_alpha   90.00
_cell.angle_beta   90.00
_cell.angle_gamma   90.00
#
_symmetry.space_group_name_H-M   'P 1'
#
loop_
_entity.id
_entity.type
_entity.pdbx_description
1 polymer ?
#
loop_
_entity_poly.entity_id
_entity_poly.type
_entity_poly.pdbx_seq_one_letter_code
_entity_poly.pdbx_strand_id
1 'polypeptide(L)'
;MKPREARQTIAVTARMKSADGWQDIAIRNVSVHGMRISVARPPQRGAYIEVRRATQVIVARTMWVQGNEFGVRTQDAIDIPALVNPNATKAEAMLGEIRSERRRLPRPDESARRADNIAQKLRYVAFGAAIMAGAGYAAVTVTQVLTNPMRTITHALEGSTAP
;
A
#
# COMPACT_ATOMS: atom_id res chain seq x y z
N MET A 1 -18.27 24.16 4.85
CA MET A 1 -18.64 23.03 3.96
C MET A 1 -17.69 23.02 2.77
N LYS A 2 -16.96 21.92 2.52
CA LYS A 2 -16.17 21.81 1.27
C LYS A 2 -17.14 21.70 0.09
N PRO A 3 -16.95 22.46 -0.97
CA PRO A 3 -17.78 22.34 -2.18
C PRO A 3 -17.69 20.94 -2.75
N ARG A 4 -18.82 20.44 -3.28
CA ARG A 4 -18.89 19.11 -3.88
C ARG A 4 -18.10 19.13 -5.20
N GLU A 5 -17.13 18.24 -5.33
CA GLU A 5 -16.32 18.13 -6.55
C GLU A 5 -17.22 17.82 -7.76
N ALA A 6 -16.88 18.43 -8.90
CA ALA A 6 -17.54 18.14 -10.17
C ALA A 6 -17.34 16.64 -10.49
N ARG A 7 -18.44 15.99 -10.89
CA ARG A 7 -18.44 14.57 -11.26
C ARG A 7 -18.75 14.42 -12.74
N GLN A 8 -17.99 13.58 -13.39
CA GLN A 8 -18.18 13.24 -14.79
C GLN A 8 -18.72 11.81 -14.88
N THR A 9 -19.85 11.64 -15.60
CA THR A 9 -20.38 10.32 -15.92
C THR A 9 -19.53 9.71 -17.02
N ILE A 10 -19.04 8.50 -16.79
CA ILE A 10 -18.23 7.72 -17.73
C ILE A 10 -18.73 6.28 -17.75
N ALA A 11 -18.36 5.53 -18.77
CA ALA A 11 -18.62 4.09 -18.87
C ALA A 11 -17.32 3.40 -19.28
N VAL A 12 -16.53 3.01 -18.28
CA VAL A 12 -15.17 2.53 -18.49
C VAL A 12 -14.95 1.25 -17.71
N THR A 13 -14.41 0.22 -18.37
CA THR A 13 -14.04 -1.05 -17.73
C THR A 13 -12.64 -0.97 -17.15
N ALA A 14 -12.43 -1.59 -16.00
CA ALA A 14 -11.14 -1.68 -15.31
C ALA A 14 -11.08 -2.99 -14.53
N ARG A 15 -9.93 -3.31 -13.94
CA ARG A 15 -9.77 -4.43 -13.01
C ARG A 15 -9.56 -3.91 -11.60
N MET A 16 -10.19 -4.54 -10.65
CA MET A 16 -10.08 -4.22 -9.24
C MET A 16 -9.48 -5.41 -8.47
N LYS A 17 -8.55 -5.11 -7.59
CA LYS A 17 -8.07 -6.03 -6.57
C LYS A 17 -8.67 -5.65 -5.22
N SER A 18 -9.32 -6.61 -4.58
CA SER A 18 -9.82 -6.53 -3.20
C SER A 18 -9.25 -7.68 -2.37
N ALA A 19 -9.71 -7.84 -1.13
CA ALA A 19 -9.37 -8.99 -0.30
C ALA A 19 -9.78 -10.33 -0.97
N ASP A 20 -10.87 -10.32 -1.73
CA ASP A 20 -11.41 -11.49 -2.43
C ASP A 20 -10.71 -11.79 -3.78
N GLY A 21 -9.67 -11.02 -4.13
CA GLY A 21 -8.90 -11.19 -5.36
C GLY A 21 -9.23 -10.18 -6.45
N TRP A 22 -8.94 -10.55 -7.71
CA TRP A 22 -9.16 -9.71 -8.89
C TRP A 22 -10.57 -9.87 -9.45
N GLN A 23 -11.21 -8.75 -9.77
CA GLN A 23 -12.53 -8.70 -10.40
C GLN A 23 -12.55 -7.64 -11.50
N ASP A 24 -13.34 -7.89 -12.55
CA ASP A 24 -13.63 -6.89 -13.57
C ASP A 24 -14.73 -5.95 -13.05
N ILE A 25 -14.55 -4.66 -13.26
CA ILE A 25 -15.43 -3.60 -12.77
C ILE A 25 -15.80 -2.63 -13.88
N ALA A 26 -16.93 -1.95 -13.71
CA ALA A 26 -17.31 -0.83 -14.54
C ALA A 26 -17.33 0.45 -13.73
N ILE A 27 -16.52 1.43 -14.12
CA ILE A 27 -16.51 2.76 -13.53
C ILE A 27 -17.63 3.56 -14.19
N ARG A 28 -18.60 4.03 -13.40
CA ARG A 28 -19.81 4.74 -13.86
C ARG A 28 -19.69 6.25 -13.70
N ASN A 29 -18.94 6.69 -12.72
CA ASN A 29 -18.78 8.11 -12.45
C ASN A 29 -17.43 8.36 -11.79
N VAL A 30 -16.80 9.50 -12.09
CA VAL A 30 -15.50 9.88 -11.57
C VAL A 30 -15.47 11.35 -11.19
N SER A 31 -14.76 11.68 -10.14
CA SER A 31 -14.32 13.02 -9.76
C SER A 31 -12.82 12.98 -9.47
N VAL A 32 -12.23 14.10 -9.14
CA VAL A 32 -10.79 14.21 -8.84
C VAL A 32 -10.35 13.24 -7.74
N HIS A 33 -11.18 13.01 -6.71
CA HIS A 33 -10.83 12.15 -5.57
C HIS A 33 -11.86 11.05 -5.29
N GLY A 34 -12.67 10.66 -6.26
CA GLY A 34 -13.64 9.60 -6.04
C GLY A 34 -14.21 8.99 -7.29
N MET A 35 -14.66 7.74 -7.15
CA MET A 35 -15.31 7.00 -8.23
C MET A 35 -16.58 6.31 -7.73
N ARG A 36 -17.55 6.13 -8.63
CA ARG A 36 -18.68 5.21 -8.48
C ARG A 36 -18.44 4.02 -9.41
N ILE A 37 -18.46 2.84 -8.84
CA ILE A 37 -18.05 1.60 -9.48
C ILE A 37 -19.20 0.60 -9.36
N SER A 38 -19.42 -0.18 -10.43
CA SER A 38 -20.33 -1.31 -10.45
C SER A 38 -19.53 -2.61 -10.59
N VAL A 39 -19.88 -3.62 -9.77
CA VAL A 39 -19.21 -4.91 -9.71
C VAL A 39 -20.17 -5.99 -9.19
N ALA A 40 -19.93 -7.26 -9.53
CA ALA A 40 -20.78 -8.36 -9.07
C ALA A 40 -20.69 -8.60 -7.55
N ARG A 41 -19.50 -8.47 -6.96
CA ARG A 41 -19.25 -8.62 -5.53
C ARG A 41 -18.54 -7.37 -5.01
N PRO A 42 -19.28 -6.40 -4.47
CA PRO A 42 -18.68 -5.18 -3.95
C PRO A 42 -17.88 -5.46 -2.67
N PRO A 43 -16.75 -4.78 -2.47
CA PRO A 43 -15.97 -4.87 -1.25
C PRO A 43 -16.72 -4.24 -0.07
N GLN A 44 -16.37 -4.64 1.14
CA GLN A 44 -16.98 -4.07 2.34
C GLN A 44 -16.64 -2.59 2.50
N ARG A 45 -17.55 -1.83 3.14
CA ARG A 45 -17.30 -0.44 3.51
C ARG A 45 -16.05 -0.33 4.37
N GLY A 46 -15.18 0.61 4.04
CA GLY A 46 -13.90 0.81 4.71
C GLY A 46 -12.73 0.04 4.13
N ALA A 47 -12.99 -0.99 3.30
CA ALA A 47 -11.94 -1.78 2.65
C ALA A 47 -11.13 -0.93 1.67
N TYR A 48 -9.84 -1.21 1.58
CA TYR A 48 -8.96 -0.68 0.56
C TYR A 48 -8.99 -1.57 -0.67
N ILE A 49 -9.02 -0.93 -1.82
CA ILE A 49 -9.00 -1.59 -3.13
C ILE A 49 -7.95 -0.94 -4.01
N GLU A 50 -7.49 -1.70 -4.98
CA GLU A 50 -6.62 -1.22 -6.04
C GLU A 50 -7.34 -1.36 -7.37
N VAL A 51 -7.51 -0.27 -8.10
CA VAL A 51 -8.12 -0.25 -9.44
C VAL A 51 -7.03 -0.07 -10.47
N ARG A 52 -6.96 -0.99 -11.43
CA ARG A 52 -6.00 -0.94 -12.53
C ARG A 52 -6.71 -0.73 -13.87
N ARG A 53 -6.24 0.25 -14.62
CA ARG A 53 -6.65 0.48 -15.99
C ARG A 53 -5.47 0.97 -16.82
N ALA A 54 -5.13 0.20 -17.84
CA ALA A 54 -3.92 0.43 -18.64
C ALA A 54 -2.68 0.61 -17.75
N THR A 55 -2.05 1.77 -17.80
CA THR A 55 -0.86 2.11 -16.99
C THR A 55 -1.21 2.72 -15.63
N GLN A 56 -2.48 3.05 -15.38
CA GLN A 56 -2.90 3.65 -14.11
C GLN A 56 -3.18 2.61 -13.04
N VAL A 57 -2.66 2.87 -11.85
CA VAL A 57 -2.95 2.13 -10.62
C VAL A 57 -3.48 3.13 -9.59
N ILE A 58 -4.73 2.96 -9.19
CA ILE A 58 -5.44 3.85 -8.29
C ILE A 58 -5.78 3.09 -7.01
N VAL A 59 -5.24 3.54 -5.88
CA VAL A 59 -5.58 3.02 -4.56
C VAL A 59 -6.72 3.85 -3.98
N ALA A 60 -7.77 3.17 -3.53
CA ALA A 60 -8.96 3.83 -3.02
C ALA A 60 -9.55 3.10 -1.82
N ARG A 61 -10.29 3.83 -0.99
CA ARG A 61 -11.04 3.30 0.15
C ARG A 61 -12.53 3.29 -0.16
N THR A 62 -13.21 2.18 0.11
CA THR A 62 -14.66 2.05 -0.04
C THR A 62 -15.38 2.89 1.01
N MET A 63 -16.19 3.83 0.55
CA MET A 63 -16.93 4.76 1.41
C MET A 63 -18.38 4.31 1.68
N TRP A 64 -19.03 3.75 0.68
CA TRP A 64 -20.39 3.24 0.75
C TRP A 64 -20.59 2.09 -0.24
N VAL A 65 -21.54 1.22 0.04
CA VAL A 65 -21.95 0.08 -0.81
C VAL A 65 -23.47 0.07 -0.89
N GLN A 66 -24.01 -0.11 -2.10
CA GLN A 66 -25.44 -0.20 -2.35
C GLN A 66 -25.70 -1.19 -3.50
N GLY A 67 -26.17 -2.40 -3.16
CA GLY A 67 -26.33 -3.47 -4.15
C GLY A 67 -25.00 -3.78 -4.86
N ASN A 68 -25.00 -3.75 -6.18
CA ASN A 68 -23.82 -3.99 -7.02
C ASN A 68 -22.98 -2.73 -7.26
N GLU A 69 -23.35 -1.60 -6.68
CA GLU A 69 -22.61 -0.34 -6.81
C GLU A 69 -21.99 0.07 -5.50
N PHE A 70 -20.84 0.71 -5.59
CA PHE A 70 -20.16 1.28 -4.44
C PHE A 70 -19.38 2.52 -4.82
N GLY A 71 -19.19 3.38 -3.85
CA GLY A 71 -18.40 4.58 -4.00
C GLY A 71 -17.10 4.50 -3.24
N VAL A 72 -16.05 4.95 -3.90
CA VAL A 72 -14.70 4.98 -3.33
C VAL A 72 -14.16 6.39 -3.28
N ARG A 73 -13.22 6.60 -2.36
CA ARG A 73 -12.42 7.82 -2.25
C ARG A 73 -10.96 7.45 -2.44
N THR A 74 -10.29 8.19 -3.29
CA THR A 74 -8.85 8.05 -3.55
C THR A 74 -8.06 8.98 -2.64
N GLN A 75 -6.82 8.63 -2.37
CA GLN A 75 -5.89 9.47 -1.65
C GLN A 75 -5.29 10.53 -2.58
N ASP A 76 -4.92 10.09 -3.78
CA ASP A 76 -4.35 10.93 -4.81
C ASP A 76 -5.40 11.38 -5.82
N ALA A 77 -5.14 12.48 -6.51
CA ALA A 77 -5.99 12.97 -7.58
C ALA A 77 -5.98 11.99 -8.77
N ILE A 78 -7.16 11.72 -9.31
CA ILE A 78 -7.33 10.84 -10.47
C ILE A 78 -7.06 11.65 -11.74
N ASP A 79 -6.18 11.14 -12.60
CA ASP A 79 -6.04 11.64 -13.97
C ASP A 79 -7.19 11.11 -14.81
N ILE A 80 -8.28 11.89 -14.88
CA ILE A 80 -9.51 11.51 -15.59
C ILE A 80 -9.28 11.34 -17.09
N PRO A 81 -8.56 12.22 -17.80
CA PRO A 81 -8.21 12.03 -19.21
C PRO A 81 -7.54 10.69 -19.49
N ALA A 82 -6.52 10.34 -18.72
CA ALA A 82 -5.79 9.09 -18.86
C ALA A 82 -6.65 7.85 -18.50
N LEU A 83 -7.57 8.00 -17.54
CA LEU A 83 -8.53 6.95 -17.19
C LEU A 83 -9.51 6.67 -18.32
N VAL A 84 -9.99 7.70 -19.01
CA VAL A 84 -10.99 7.58 -20.11
C VAL A 84 -10.32 7.13 -21.40
N ASN A 85 -9.23 7.76 -21.80
CA ASN A 85 -8.51 7.52 -23.05
C ASN A 85 -7.05 7.12 -22.84
N PRO A 86 -6.77 5.87 -22.44
CA PRO A 86 -5.42 5.43 -22.16
C PRO A 86 -4.47 5.51 -23.38
N ASN A 87 -5.02 5.44 -24.59
CA ASN A 87 -4.23 5.53 -25.82
C ASN A 87 -3.83 6.96 -26.16
N ALA A 88 -4.63 7.96 -25.83
CA ALA A 88 -4.30 9.37 -26.03
C ALA A 88 -3.13 9.77 -25.13
N THR A 89 -3.18 9.37 -23.86
CA THR A 89 -2.11 9.65 -22.91
C THR A 89 -0.79 8.97 -23.29
N LYS A 90 -0.85 7.77 -23.89
CA LYS A 90 0.35 7.10 -24.41
C LYS A 90 0.94 7.83 -25.62
N ALA A 91 0.10 8.36 -26.50
CA ALA A 91 0.53 9.16 -27.64
C ALA A 91 1.12 10.51 -27.20
N GLU A 92 0.49 11.17 -26.22
CA GLU A 92 1.00 12.42 -25.63
C GLU A 92 2.30 12.20 -24.86
N ALA A 93 2.44 11.09 -24.13
CA ALA A 93 3.67 10.71 -23.46
C ALA A 93 4.80 10.45 -24.47
N MET A 94 4.53 9.73 -25.57
CA MET A 94 5.50 9.53 -26.65
C MET A 94 5.90 10.84 -27.35
N LEU A 95 4.94 11.73 -27.61
CA LEU A 95 5.21 13.05 -28.17
C LEU A 95 5.98 13.95 -27.19
N GLY A 96 5.67 13.84 -25.89
CA GLY A 96 6.40 14.50 -24.81
C GLY A 96 7.83 14.03 -24.69
N GLU A 97 8.08 12.72 -24.83
CA GLU A 97 9.41 12.11 -24.79
C GLU A 97 10.28 12.56 -25.96
N ILE A 98 9.71 12.59 -27.18
CA ILE A 98 10.39 13.14 -28.37
C ILE A 98 10.71 14.62 -28.22
N ARG A 99 9.86 15.38 -27.51
CA ARG A 99 10.04 16.82 -27.28
C ARG A 99 11.01 17.12 -26.13
N SER A 100 11.12 16.24 -25.14
CA SER A 100 12.03 16.39 -24.00
C SER A 100 13.46 16.02 -24.34
N GLU A 101 13.66 15.15 -25.32
CA GLU A 101 14.99 14.80 -25.82
C GLU A 101 15.71 15.98 -26.49
N ARG A 102 14.93 16.97 -26.97
CA ARG A 102 15.47 18.22 -27.52
C ARG A 102 15.80 19.29 -26.43
N ARG A 103 15.46 19.06 -25.16
CA ARG A 103 15.76 19.95 -24.03
C ARG A 103 16.49 19.21 -22.91
N ARG A 104 17.58 18.52 -23.23
CA ARG A 104 18.54 18.07 -22.21
C ARG A 104 19.40 19.24 -21.75
N LEU A 105 18.83 20.07 -20.88
CA LEU A 105 19.60 20.79 -19.87
C LEU A 105 19.56 19.97 -18.59
N PRO A 106 20.71 19.73 -17.92
CA PRO A 106 20.74 18.95 -16.68
C PRO A 106 19.96 19.69 -15.62
N ARG A 107 18.83 19.11 -15.17
CA ARG A 107 18.15 19.54 -13.94
C ARG A 107 18.90 18.95 -12.76
N PRO A 108 19.44 19.76 -11.84
CA PRO A 108 19.88 19.24 -10.56
C PRO A 108 18.63 18.84 -9.78
N ASP A 109 18.68 17.71 -9.07
CA ASP A 109 17.80 17.22 -8.00
C ASP A 109 16.95 15.95 -8.21
N GLU A 110 17.01 15.24 -9.32
CA GLU A 110 16.34 13.91 -9.37
C GLU A 110 17.11 12.80 -8.61
N SER A 111 18.41 12.96 -8.44
CA SER A 111 19.26 12.04 -7.67
C SER A 111 19.00 12.15 -6.15
N ALA A 112 18.68 13.32 -5.64
CA ALA A 112 18.36 13.53 -4.23
C ALA A 112 17.03 12.87 -3.84
N ARG A 113 16.00 12.97 -4.69
CA ARG A 113 14.68 12.35 -4.41
C ARG A 113 14.69 10.82 -4.48
N ARG A 114 15.57 10.22 -5.30
CA ARG A 114 15.76 8.76 -5.32
C ARG A 114 16.51 8.27 -4.09
N ALA A 115 17.50 9.04 -3.61
CA ALA A 115 18.23 8.72 -2.39
C ALA A 115 17.32 8.74 -1.16
N ASP A 116 16.40 9.71 -1.04
CA ASP A 116 15.45 9.81 0.07
C ASP A 116 14.46 8.65 0.11
N ASN A 117 13.95 8.21 -1.05
CA ASN A 117 13.04 7.08 -1.14
C ASN A 117 13.74 5.73 -0.81
N ILE A 118 15.02 5.58 -1.15
CA ILE A 118 15.81 4.38 -0.81
C ILE A 118 16.18 4.41 0.68
N ALA A 119 16.57 5.57 1.20
CA ALA A 119 16.88 5.75 2.63
C ALA A 119 15.66 5.48 3.51
N GLN A 120 14.46 5.89 3.08
CA GLN A 120 13.22 5.64 3.80
C GLN A 120 12.85 4.15 3.81
N LYS A 121 13.02 3.44 2.70
CA LYS A 121 12.81 1.98 2.63
C LYS A 121 13.82 1.20 3.47
N LEU A 122 15.08 1.59 3.45
CA LEU A 122 16.14 0.99 4.30
C LEU A 122 15.87 1.20 5.80
N ARG A 123 15.27 2.32 6.17
CA ARG A 123 14.90 2.62 7.56
C ARG A 123 13.82 1.66 8.08
N TYR A 124 12.82 1.31 7.27
CA TYR A 124 11.80 0.32 7.64
C TYR A 124 12.35 -1.10 7.74
N VAL A 125 13.28 -1.48 6.86
CA VAL A 125 13.95 -2.80 6.93
C VAL A 125 14.83 -2.89 8.19
N ALA A 126 15.58 -1.84 8.51
CA ALA A 126 16.39 -1.79 9.74
C ALA A 126 15.53 -1.83 11.01
N PHE A 127 14.37 -1.15 11.02
CA PHE A 127 13.45 -1.18 12.16
C PHE A 127 12.82 -2.57 12.34
N GLY A 128 12.44 -3.23 11.24
CA GLY A 128 11.93 -4.62 11.28
C GLY A 128 12.97 -5.61 11.80
N ALA A 129 14.22 -5.48 11.37
CA ALA A 129 15.31 -6.33 11.84
C ALA A 129 15.62 -6.12 13.34
N ALA A 130 15.55 -4.88 13.84
CA ALA A 130 15.75 -4.57 15.25
C ALA A 130 14.66 -5.17 16.15
N ILE A 131 13.39 -5.15 15.70
CA ILE A 131 12.27 -5.77 16.43
C ILE A 131 12.44 -7.29 16.49
N MET A 132 12.84 -7.94 15.40
CA MET A 132 13.06 -9.39 15.36
C MET A 132 14.26 -9.80 16.23
N ALA A 133 15.35 -9.02 16.27
CA ALA A 133 16.50 -9.27 17.13
C ALA A 133 16.13 -9.10 18.61
N GLY A 134 15.32 -8.07 18.95
CA GLY A 134 14.83 -7.84 20.32
C GLY A 134 13.92 -8.98 20.83
N ALA A 135 13.01 -9.47 19.98
CA ALA A 135 12.14 -10.60 20.32
C ALA A 135 12.93 -11.91 20.52
N GLY A 136 13.95 -12.16 19.68
CA GLY A 136 14.83 -13.32 19.83
C GLY A 136 15.65 -13.27 21.12
N TYR A 137 16.18 -12.10 21.50
CA TYR A 137 16.92 -11.91 22.75
C TYR A 137 16.04 -12.13 23.99
N ALA A 138 14.80 -11.63 23.97
CA ALA A 138 13.86 -11.83 25.07
C ALA A 138 13.48 -13.32 25.23
N ALA A 139 13.32 -14.07 24.15
CA ALA A 139 13.02 -15.51 24.21
C ALA A 139 14.19 -16.32 24.81
N VAL A 140 15.43 -15.98 24.46
CA VAL A 140 16.62 -16.64 25.01
C VAL A 140 16.79 -16.36 26.50
N THR A 141 16.54 -15.14 26.95
CA THR A 141 16.64 -14.78 28.37
C THR A 141 15.56 -15.45 29.23
N VAL A 142 14.32 -15.57 28.71
CA VAL A 142 13.24 -16.28 29.41
C VAL A 142 13.55 -17.78 29.55
N THR A 143 14.10 -18.41 28.53
CA THR A 143 14.49 -19.84 28.60
C THR A 143 15.64 -20.05 29.56
N GLN A 144 16.63 -19.15 29.66
CA GLN A 144 17.74 -19.25 30.62
C GLN A 144 17.25 -19.07 32.05
N VAL A 145 16.29 -18.19 32.32
CA VAL A 145 15.73 -17.98 33.66
C VAL A 145 14.87 -19.19 34.10
N LEU A 146 14.16 -19.82 33.18
CA LEU A 146 13.32 -21.01 33.49
C LEU A 146 14.10 -22.32 33.62
N THR A 147 15.30 -22.42 33.02
CA THR A 147 16.13 -23.64 33.12
C THR A 147 17.15 -23.62 34.27
N ASN A 148 17.38 -22.49 34.89
CA ASN A 148 18.35 -22.36 36.00
C ASN A 148 17.86 -22.69 37.44
N PRO A 149 16.56 -22.86 37.76
CA PRO A 149 16.18 -23.16 39.14
C PRO A 149 16.56 -24.58 39.62
N MET A 150 16.86 -25.50 38.70
CA MET A 150 17.20 -26.89 39.10
C MET A 150 18.66 -27.09 39.55
N ARG A 151 19.57 -26.17 39.23
CA ARG A 151 20.99 -26.32 39.63
C ARG A 151 21.27 -25.86 41.08
N THR A 152 20.43 -25.02 41.64
CA THR A 152 20.63 -24.50 43.00
C THR A 152 20.12 -25.47 44.08
N ILE A 153 19.22 -26.38 43.73
CA ILE A 153 18.62 -27.33 44.69
C ILE A 153 19.50 -28.57 44.91
N THR A 154 20.25 -29.00 43.93
CA THR A 154 21.16 -30.15 44.05
C THR A 154 22.36 -29.86 44.95
N HIS A 155 22.88 -28.62 44.96
CA HIS A 155 24.00 -28.24 45.85
C HIS A 155 23.60 -28.06 47.33
N ALA A 156 22.30 -27.78 47.58
CA ALA A 156 21.83 -27.62 48.96
C ALA A 156 21.53 -28.95 49.68
N LEU A 157 21.33 -30.05 48.92
CA LEU A 157 21.04 -31.38 49.47
C LEU A 157 22.30 -32.22 49.72
N GLU A 158 23.41 -31.94 49.06
CA GLU A 158 24.69 -32.65 49.30
C GLU A 158 25.51 -32.12 50.49
N GLY A 159 25.16 -30.95 51.05
CA GLY A 159 25.85 -30.33 52.18
C GLY A 159 25.33 -30.69 53.55
N SER A 160 24.29 -31.59 53.67
CA SER A 160 23.64 -31.91 54.95
C SER A 160 23.91 -33.32 55.47
N THR A 161 24.91 -34.04 54.93
CA THR A 161 25.30 -35.35 55.49
C THR A 161 26.80 -35.38 55.79
N ALA A 162 27.17 -34.91 56.94
CA ALA A 162 28.40 -35.33 57.64
C ALA A 162 28.18 -35.23 59.14
N PRO A 163 28.74 -36.21 59.96
CA PRO A 163 28.34 -36.61 61.29
C PRO A 163 28.69 -35.62 62.37
#